data_3faa0dc9f70ab09d804a1572dce02eed
#
_entry.id   3faa0dc9f70ab09d804a1572dce02eed
#
_cell.length_a   1.000
_cell.length_b   1.000
_cell.length_c   1.000
_cell.angle_alpha   90.00
_cell.angle_beta   90.00
_cell.angle_gamma   90.00
#
_symmetry.space_group_name_H-M   'P 1'
#
loop_
_entity.id
_entity.type
_entity.pdbx_description
1 polymer ?
#
loop_
_entity_poly.entity_id
_entity_poly.type
_entity_poly.pdbx_seq_one_letter_code
_entity_poly.pdbx_strand_id
1 'polypeptide(L)'
;MATRISLRNARFQQLQTLLTNRNKRHRAGQFIVQGVRPITMAVEHGWEIQALLYDGERRLSQWARDVLAAHPHTEHVKMSPDLLAELAEKDEVELLAVVAMRPDVLDRIEAGPDFLGVVFDRPTQPGNIGAVIRSADAFGAHGVITTGHSADAYDPKAVRATTGSFFAMPVVRSPSPAAVISWVEERRAAGLPIVVVATDEHGDADMSAFDLTQPVLLLVGSENDGLTRAWRDAADVTLSIPMTGSASSLNAANAATVVLYEARRQRLAK
;
A
#
# COMPACT_ATOMS: atom_id res chain seq x y z
N MET A 1 20.33 -23.27 12.59
CA MET A 1 21.58 -23.04 11.79
C MET A 1 21.25 -22.07 10.65
N ALA A 2 22.05 -21.04 10.42
CA ALA A 2 21.84 -20.14 9.29
C ALA A 2 22.19 -20.85 7.97
N THR A 3 21.27 -20.83 7.02
CA THR A 3 21.51 -21.33 5.65
C THR A 3 22.48 -20.38 4.94
N ARG A 4 23.41 -20.90 4.13
CA ARG A 4 24.34 -20.06 3.33
C ARG A 4 24.03 -20.18 1.85
N ILE A 5 23.92 -19.04 1.16
CA ILE A 5 23.75 -18.95 -0.29
C ILE A 5 24.92 -18.12 -0.84
N SER A 6 25.86 -18.79 -1.52
CA SER A 6 27.03 -18.16 -2.17
C SER A 6 27.02 -18.32 -3.70
N LEU A 7 26.04 -19.03 -4.24
CA LEU A 7 25.86 -19.25 -5.70
C LEU A 7 24.37 -19.18 -6.03
N ARG A 8 24.04 -18.90 -7.31
CA ARG A 8 22.66 -18.91 -7.82
C ARG A 8 22.09 -20.32 -7.85
N ASN A 9 21.57 -20.76 -6.71
CA ASN A 9 20.88 -22.06 -6.53
C ASN A 9 19.36 -21.91 -6.64
N ALA A 10 18.61 -23.02 -6.47
CA ALA A 10 17.16 -23.03 -6.55
C ALA A 10 16.50 -22.08 -5.54
N ARG A 11 17.05 -21.96 -4.32
CA ARG A 11 16.54 -21.03 -3.29
C ARG A 11 16.72 -19.57 -3.70
N PHE A 12 17.88 -19.20 -4.26
CA PHE A 12 18.12 -17.87 -4.81
C PHE A 12 17.12 -17.53 -5.92
N GLN A 13 16.91 -18.46 -6.85
CA GLN A 13 15.95 -18.27 -7.95
C GLN A 13 14.51 -18.10 -7.44
N GLN A 14 14.11 -18.83 -6.39
CA GLN A 14 12.81 -18.62 -5.73
C GLN A 14 12.70 -17.20 -5.18
N LEU A 15 13.71 -16.71 -4.45
CA LEU A 15 13.74 -15.34 -3.93
C LEU A 15 13.66 -14.30 -5.03
N GLN A 16 14.42 -14.48 -6.11
CA GLN A 16 14.40 -13.60 -7.27
C GLN A 16 13.00 -13.52 -7.92
N THR A 17 12.26 -14.63 -7.97
CA THR A 17 10.90 -14.63 -8.50
C THR A 17 9.91 -13.83 -7.64
N LEU A 18 10.18 -13.64 -6.35
CA LEU A 18 9.35 -12.77 -5.50
C LEU A 18 9.47 -11.28 -5.89
N LEU A 19 10.57 -10.88 -6.50
CA LEU A 19 10.78 -9.52 -7.00
C LEU A 19 10.10 -9.30 -8.35
N THR A 20 10.23 -10.25 -9.26
CA THR A 20 9.92 -10.07 -10.68
C THR A 20 8.58 -10.65 -11.12
N ASN A 21 7.99 -11.58 -10.35
CA ASN A 21 6.82 -12.34 -10.79
C ASN A 21 5.67 -12.27 -9.79
N ARG A 22 4.64 -11.48 -10.11
CA ARG A 22 3.42 -11.32 -9.31
C ARG A 22 2.77 -12.66 -8.95
N ASN A 23 2.56 -13.55 -9.93
CA ASN A 23 1.87 -14.83 -9.70
C ASN A 23 2.67 -15.75 -8.76
N LYS A 24 3.98 -15.75 -8.86
CA LYS A 24 4.87 -16.50 -7.96
C LYS A 24 4.81 -15.93 -6.54
N ARG A 25 4.86 -14.59 -6.41
CA ARG A 25 4.72 -13.87 -5.15
C ARG A 25 3.41 -14.20 -4.44
N HIS A 26 2.27 -14.07 -5.15
CA HIS A 26 0.95 -14.37 -4.59
C HIS A 26 0.75 -15.87 -4.27
N ARG A 27 1.26 -16.79 -5.11
CA ARG A 27 1.21 -18.23 -4.81
C ARG A 27 2.03 -18.60 -3.59
N ALA A 28 3.18 -17.98 -3.39
CA ALA A 28 4.01 -18.17 -2.21
C ALA A 28 3.43 -17.47 -0.97
N GLY A 29 2.54 -16.50 -1.13
CA GLY A 29 2.05 -15.65 -0.04
C GLY A 29 3.15 -14.81 0.60
N GLN A 30 4.21 -14.46 -0.19
CA GLN A 30 5.42 -13.84 0.33
C GLN A 30 5.87 -12.69 -0.58
N PHE A 31 6.56 -11.71 0.01
CA PHE A 31 7.21 -10.64 -0.73
C PHE A 31 8.51 -10.20 -0.03
N ILE A 32 9.39 -9.54 -0.77
CA ILE A 32 10.66 -9.06 -0.23
C ILE A 32 10.55 -7.58 0.16
N VAL A 33 11.04 -7.28 1.34
CA VAL A 33 11.12 -5.92 1.92
C VAL A 33 12.58 -5.54 2.07
N GLN A 34 12.91 -4.31 1.66
CA GLN A 34 14.25 -3.76 1.77
C GLN A 34 14.26 -2.38 2.42
N GLY A 35 15.36 -2.07 3.09
CA GLY A 35 15.60 -0.78 3.73
C GLY A 35 15.27 -0.77 5.22
N VAL A 36 15.99 0.05 5.95
CA VAL A 36 15.90 0.13 7.42
C VAL A 36 14.46 0.45 7.85
N ARG A 37 13.90 1.56 7.37
CA ARG A 37 12.56 2.00 7.78
C ARG A 37 11.46 0.99 7.40
N PRO A 38 11.33 0.46 6.17
CA PRO A 38 10.31 -0.52 5.86
C PRO A 38 10.38 -1.79 6.69
N ILE A 39 11.58 -2.34 6.93
CA ILE A 39 11.75 -3.54 7.76
C ILE A 39 11.39 -3.24 9.22
N THR A 40 11.83 -2.11 9.76
CA THR A 40 11.46 -1.68 11.12
C THR A 40 9.95 -1.56 11.26
N MET A 41 9.27 -0.90 10.33
CA MET A 41 7.82 -0.77 10.33
C MET A 41 7.11 -2.13 10.23
N ALA A 42 7.63 -3.06 9.41
CA ALA A 42 7.07 -4.41 9.33
C ALA A 42 7.14 -5.13 10.69
N VAL A 43 8.26 -5.01 11.39
CA VAL A 43 8.45 -5.60 12.72
C VAL A 43 7.54 -4.93 13.76
N GLU A 44 7.53 -3.60 13.83
CA GLU A 44 6.73 -2.82 14.79
C GLU A 44 5.21 -3.05 14.64
N HIS A 45 4.75 -3.26 13.40
CA HIS A 45 3.33 -3.52 13.11
C HIS A 45 2.98 -5.02 13.05
N GLY A 46 3.84 -5.88 13.59
CA GLY A 46 3.56 -7.31 13.79
C GLY A 46 3.32 -8.08 12.47
N TRP A 47 4.06 -7.72 11.41
CA TRP A 47 4.06 -8.56 10.21
C TRP A 47 4.92 -9.79 10.41
N GLU A 48 4.47 -10.92 9.86
CA GLU A 48 5.19 -12.18 9.96
C GLU A 48 6.45 -12.14 9.08
N ILE A 49 7.62 -12.10 9.73
CA ILE A 49 8.92 -12.18 9.06
C ILE A 49 9.27 -13.67 8.90
N GLN A 50 9.33 -14.14 7.68
CA GLN A 50 9.56 -15.55 7.37
C GLN A 50 11.03 -15.88 7.12
N ALA A 51 11.79 -14.93 6.55
CA ALA A 51 13.23 -15.07 6.42
C ALA A 51 13.94 -13.71 6.51
N LEU A 52 15.15 -13.71 7.03
CA LEU A 52 16.07 -12.59 7.05
C LEU A 52 17.30 -12.95 6.23
N LEU A 53 17.53 -12.21 5.13
CA LEU A 53 18.64 -12.41 4.20
C LEU A 53 19.66 -11.32 4.49
N TYR A 54 20.89 -11.67 4.80
CA TYR A 54 21.89 -10.69 5.19
C TYR A 54 23.27 -10.99 4.65
N ASP A 55 24.08 -9.92 4.54
CA ASP A 55 25.46 -10.02 4.11
C ASP A 55 26.27 -10.88 5.08
N GLY A 56 26.79 -11.98 4.59
CA GLY A 56 27.53 -12.94 5.38
C GLY A 56 29.04 -12.64 5.53
N GLU A 57 29.53 -11.59 4.86
CA GLU A 57 30.96 -11.29 4.72
C GLU A 57 31.37 -9.98 5.41
N ARG A 58 30.42 -9.06 5.60
CA ARG A 58 30.69 -7.78 6.28
C ARG A 58 30.14 -7.74 7.71
N ARG A 59 30.69 -6.80 8.49
CA ARG A 59 30.15 -6.51 9.82
C ARG A 59 28.81 -5.77 9.67
N LEU A 60 27.74 -6.37 10.16
CA LEU A 60 26.42 -5.77 10.15
C LEU A 60 26.32 -4.57 11.10
N SER A 61 25.47 -3.60 10.79
CA SER A 61 25.11 -2.49 11.69
C SER A 61 24.47 -3.00 12.99
N GLN A 62 24.39 -2.13 14.00
CA GLN A 62 23.68 -2.49 15.24
C GLN A 62 22.22 -2.80 14.95
N TRP A 63 21.55 -1.98 14.12
CA TRP A 63 20.17 -2.20 13.71
C TRP A 63 19.94 -3.60 13.10
N ALA A 64 20.76 -4.01 12.15
CA ALA A 64 20.59 -5.32 11.51
C ALA A 64 20.82 -6.46 12.51
N ARG A 65 21.78 -6.33 13.43
CA ARG A 65 21.99 -7.31 14.51
C ARG A 65 20.79 -7.39 15.45
N ASP A 66 20.19 -6.26 15.80
CA ASP A 66 19.02 -6.20 16.69
C ASP A 66 17.81 -6.85 16.03
N VAL A 67 17.57 -6.61 14.74
CA VAL A 67 16.50 -7.28 13.96
C VAL A 67 16.71 -8.78 13.92
N LEU A 68 17.93 -9.26 13.65
CA LEU A 68 18.25 -10.70 13.65
C LEU A 68 18.05 -11.33 15.05
N ALA A 69 18.48 -10.64 16.11
CA ALA A 69 18.35 -11.11 17.48
C ALA A 69 16.87 -11.17 17.95
N ALA A 70 16.05 -10.20 17.50
CA ALA A 70 14.62 -10.18 17.80
C ALA A 70 13.82 -11.30 17.12
N HIS A 71 14.39 -11.93 16.06
CA HIS A 71 13.72 -12.99 15.29
C HIS A 71 14.50 -14.30 15.26
N PRO A 72 14.80 -14.94 16.44
CA PRO A 72 15.69 -16.10 16.51
C PRO A 72 15.10 -17.37 15.88
N HIS A 73 13.78 -17.42 15.71
CA HIS A 73 13.05 -18.56 15.14
C HIS A 73 12.78 -18.43 13.64
N THR A 74 13.08 -17.26 13.07
CA THR A 74 12.93 -16.99 11.63
C THR A 74 14.09 -17.61 10.84
N GLU A 75 13.88 -17.99 9.59
CA GLU A 75 14.96 -18.47 8.73
C GLU A 75 16.01 -17.38 8.54
N HIS A 76 17.25 -17.65 8.94
CA HIS A 76 18.40 -16.75 8.72
C HIS A 76 19.21 -17.25 7.55
N VAL A 77 19.38 -16.43 6.52
CA VAL A 77 20.11 -16.77 5.29
C VAL A 77 21.30 -15.83 5.13
N LYS A 78 22.49 -16.39 5.27
CA LYS A 78 23.74 -15.67 4.93
C LYS A 78 23.94 -15.70 3.43
N MET A 79 24.11 -14.54 2.82
CA MET A 79 24.32 -14.40 1.38
C MET A 79 25.67 -13.77 1.08
N SER A 80 26.25 -14.09 -0.11
CA SER A 80 27.34 -13.28 -0.63
C SER A 80 26.85 -11.87 -0.98
N PRO A 81 27.70 -10.83 -0.85
CA PRO A 81 27.31 -9.44 -1.12
C PRO A 81 26.68 -9.23 -2.50
N ASP A 82 27.29 -9.83 -3.54
CA ASP A 82 26.81 -9.70 -4.92
C ASP A 82 25.39 -10.23 -5.11
N LEU A 83 25.07 -11.39 -4.52
CA LEU A 83 23.73 -11.97 -4.62
C LEU A 83 22.70 -11.18 -3.79
N LEU A 84 23.11 -10.65 -2.66
CA LEU A 84 22.23 -9.79 -1.84
C LEU A 84 21.94 -8.47 -2.58
N ALA A 85 22.94 -7.85 -3.20
CA ALA A 85 22.80 -6.64 -4.00
C ALA A 85 21.89 -6.88 -5.23
N GLU A 86 22.03 -8.04 -5.90
CA GLU A 86 21.16 -8.44 -7.02
C GLU A 86 19.68 -8.53 -6.59
N LEU A 87 19.39 -9.11 -5.42
CA LEU A 87 18.01 -9.15 -4.89
C LEU A 87 17.49 -7.78 -4.47
N ALA A 88 18.35 -6.90 -4.01
CA ALA A 88 17.96 -5.56 -3.58
C ALA A 88 17.82 -4.56 -4.72
N GLU A 89 18.31 -4.90 -5.92
CA GLU A 89 18.46 -3.94 -7.03
C GLU A 89 19.21 -2.66 -6.58
N LYS A 90 20.15 -2.80 -5.65
CA LYS A 90 20.90 -1.71 -5.04
C LYS A 90 22.21 -2.21 -4.45
N ASP A 91 23.29 -1.45 -4.68
CA ASP A 91 24.55 -1.66 -4.00
C ASP A 91 24.43 -1.38 -2.48
N GLU A 92 25.30 -1.99 -1.68
CA GLU A 92 25.39 -1.75 -0.23
C GLU A 92 24.12 -2.06 0.59
N VAL A 93 23.50 -3.20 0.36
CA VAL A 93 22.42 -3.73 1.22
C VAL A 93 23.00 -4.69 2.24
N GLU A 94 22.65 -4.53 3.50
CA GLU A 94 23.08 -5.43 4.57
C GLU A 94 22.03 -6.45 4.98
N LEU A 95 20.72 -6.11 4.81
CA LEU A 95 19.59 -6.93 5.25
C LEU A 95 18.38 -6.77 4.33
N LEU A 96 17.75 -7.88 3.99
CA LEU A 96 16.43 -7.97 3.37
C LEU A 96 15.53 -8.85 4.25
N ALA A 97 14.23 -8.61 4.23
CA ALA A 97 13.25 -9.46 4.88
C ALA A 97 12.31 -10.10 3.86
N VAL A 98 12.03 -11.39 4.00
CA VAL A 98 10.91 -12.06 3.34
C VAL A 98 9.73 -12.02 4.32
N VAL A 99 8.65 -11.40 3.90
CA VAL A 99 7.49 -11.11 4.76
C VAL A 99 6.26 -11.83 4.20
N ALA A 100 5.42 -12.39 5.07
CA ALA A 100 4.15 -12.99 4.67
C ALA A 100 3.15 -11.92 4.23
N MET A 101 2.41 -12.21 3.16
CA MET A 101 1.29 -11.35 2.75
C MET A 101 0.13 -11.49 3.73
N ARG A 102 -0.58 -10.40 3.95
CA ARG A 102 -1.85 -10.41 4.69
C ARG A 102 -3.02 -10.73 3.75
N PRO A 103 -4.11 -11.36 4.26
CA PRO A 103 -5.26 -11.70 3.42
C PRO A 103 -5.98 -10.46 2.89
N ASP A 104 -6.51 -10.57 1.67
CA ASP A 104 -7.29 -9.53 1.00
C ASP A 104 -8.76 -9.59 1.45
N VAL A 105 -9.04 -9.22 2.71
CA VAL A 105 -10.38 -9.16 3.30
C VAL A 105 -10.69 -7.74 3.77
N LEU A 106 -11.87 -7.22 3.41
CA LEU A 106 -12.29 -5.85 3.71
C LEU A 106 -12.45 -5.59 5.21
N ASP A 107 -12.75 -6.63 6.00
CA ASP A 107 -12.88 -6.53 7.47
C ASP A 107 -11.56 -6.17 8.19
N ARG A 108 -10.43 -6.15 7.49
CA ARG A 108 -9.20 -5.56 8.00
C ARG A 108 -9.26 -4.04 8.11
N ILE A 109 -10.20 -3.41 7.42
CA ILE A 109 -10.39 -1.97 7.43
C ILE A 109 -11.48 -1.65 8.45
N GLU A 110 -11.08 -1.07 9.56
CA GLU A 110 -12.00 -0.63 10.60
C GLU A 110 -12.74 0.62 10.12
N ALA A 111 -14.08 0.56 10.11
CA ALA A 111 -14.91 1.68 9.75
C ALA A 111 -15.69 2.16 10.99
N GLY A 112 -15.45 3.41 11.39
CA GLY A 112 -16.07 4.08 12.52
C GLY A 112 -16.61 5.46 12.15
N PRO A 113 -17.11 6.24 13.13
CA PRO A 113 -17.69 7.57 12.89
C PRO A 113 -16.73 8.58 12.21
N ASP A 114 -15.45 8.37 12.33
CA ASP A 114 -14.38 9.17 11.72
C ASP A 114 -13.75 8.49 10.48
N PHE A 115 -14.46 7.51 9.91
CA PHE A 115 -13.92 6.72 8.79
C PHE A 115 -13.45 7.60 7.63
N LEU A 116 -12.26 7.32 7.14
CA LEU A 116 -11.68 7.83 5.90
C LEU A 116 -10.99 6.67 5.19
N GLY A 117 -11.60 6.15 4.15
CA GLY A 117 -11.03 5.10 3.32
C GLY A 117 -10.70 5.61 1.93
N VAL A 118 -9.82 4.91 1.23
CA VAL A 118 -9.47 5.21 -0.16
C VAL A 118 -9.68 3.98 -1.02
N VAL A 119 -10.40 4.13 -2.11
CA VAL A 119 -10.42 3.18 -3.22
C VAL A 119 -9.58 3.73 -4.36
N PHE A 120 -8.64 2.94 -4.84
CA PHE A 120 -7.91 3.25 -6.06
C PHE A 120 -8.32 2.25 -7.14
N ASP A 121 -9.15 2.73 -8.08
CA ASP A 121 -9.73 1.89 -9.12
C ASP A 121 -8.75 1.66 -10.26
N ARG A 122 -8.38 0.41 -10.49
CA ARG A 122 -7.51 -0.05 -11.59
C ARG A 122 -6.18 0.72 -11.74
N PRO A 123 -5.43 1.01 -10.66
CA PRO A 123 -4.14 1.66 -10.80
C PRO A 123 -3.17 0.81 -11.63
N THR A 124 -2.52 1.42 -12.61
CA THR A 124 -1.60 0.73 -13.52
C THR A 124 -0.14 0.84 -13.08
N GLN A 125 0.19 1.86 -12.29
CA GLN A 125 1.54 2.16 -11.85
C GLN A 125 1.77 1.78 -10.38
N PRO A 126 2.68 0.83 -10.07
CA PRO A 126 2.98 0.47 -8.68
C PRO A 126 3.44 1.66 -7.83
N GLY A 127 4.17 2.61 -8.43
CA GLY A 127 4.62 3.83 -7.74
C GLY A 127 3.45 4.70 -7.25
N ASN A 128 2.39 4.83 -8.05
CA ASN A 128 1.19 5.58 -7.67
C ASN A 128 0.42 4.90 -6.53
N ILE A 129 0.35 3.55 -6.54
CA ILE A 129 -0.22 2.79 -5.40
C ILE A 129 0.55 3.13 -4.12
N GLY A 130 1.88 3.05 -4.16
CA GLY A 130 2.71 3.37 -3.01
C GLY A 130 2.57 4.82 -2.54
N ALA A 131 2.45 5.78 -3.47
CA ALA A 131 2.24 7.19 -3.15
C ALA A 131 0.88 7.42 -2.48
N VAL A 132 -0.20 6.79 -2.98
CA VAL A 132 -1.54 6.86 -2.36
C VAL A 132 -1.52 6.27 -0.96
N ILE A 133 -0.90 5.08 -0.76
CA ILE A 133 -0.79 4.45 0.56
C ILE A 133 -0.04 5.37 1.53
N ARG A 134 1.06 5.98 1.09
CA ARG A 134 1.84 6.91 1.92
C ARG A 134 1.04 8.16 2.30
N SER A 135 0.28 8.73 1.38
CA SER A 135 -0.58 9.88 1.66
C SER A 135 -1.75 9.51 2.56
N ALA A 136 -2.37 8.35 2.35
CA ALA A 136 -3.44 7.83 3.17
C ALA A 136 -2.99 7.66 4.64
N ASP A 137 -1.84 7.05 4.86
CA ASP A 137 -1.23 6.91 6.20
C ASP A 137 -0.93 8.29 6.82
N ALA A 138 -0.28 9.17 6.07
CA ALA A 138 0.11 10.49 6.56
C ALA A 138 -1.08 11.36 7.00
N PHE A 139 -2.23 11.20 6.36
CA PHE A 139 -3.45 11.97 6.64
C PHE A 139 -4.50 11.21 7.47
N GLY A 140 -4.13 10.05 8.01
CA GLY A 140 -4.95 9.29 8.97
C GLY A 140 -6.13 8.57 8.33
N ALA A 141 -5.98 8.07 7.11
CA ALA A 141 -6.96 7.16 6.53
C ALA A 141 -6.87 5.77 7.17
N HIS A 142 -8.00 5.06 7.20
CA HIS A 142 -8.14 3.76 7.85
C HIS A 142 -7.74 2.59 6.94
N GLY A 143 -7.62 2.82 5.64
CA GLY A 143 -7.17 1.79 4.71
C GLY A 143 -7.23 2.23 3.25
N VAL A 144 -6.52 1.47 2.41
CA VAL A 144 -6.52 1.63 0.95
C VAL A 144 -7.01 0.33 0.31
N ILE A 145 -7.95 0.46 -0.61
CA ILE A 145 -8.50 -0.66 -1.39
C ILE A 145 -8.10 -0.44 -2.85
N THR A 146 -7.47 -1.43 -3.47
CA THR A 146 -7.27 -1.43 -4.93
C THR A 146 -8.30 -2.32 -5.59
N THR A 147 -8.94 -1.88 -6.70
CA THR A 147 -9.97 -2.67 -7.38
C THR A 147 -9.60 -3.02 -8.81
N GLY A 148 -10.24 -4.06 -9.32
CA GLY A 148 -10.12 -4.50 -10.70
C GLY A 148 -8.73 -5.01 -11.09
N HIS A 149 -8.34 -4.77 -12.34
CA HIS A 149 -7.02 -5.07 -12.87
C HIS A 149 -5.99 -4.04 -12.41
N SER A 150 -5.69 -4.07 -11.11
CA SER A 150 -4.69 -3.20 -10.51
C SER A 150 -3.27 -3.75 -10.66
N ALA A 151 -2.28 -2.86 -10.68
CA ALA A 151 -0.90 -3.23 -10.36
C ALA A 151 -0.86 -3.85 -8.94
N ASP A 152 0.23 -4.52 -8.63
CA ASP A 152 0.37 -5.25 -7.37
C ASP A 152 0.87 -4.32 -6.26
N ALA A 153 0.12 -4.21 -5.17
CA ALA A 153 0.54 -3.44 -4.00
C ALA A 153 1.79 -4.04 -3.30
N TYR A 154 2.02 -5.35 -3.48
CA TYR A 154 3.22 -6.05 -2.99
C TYR A 154 4.40 -5.99 -3.98
N ASP A 155 4.26 -5.28 -5.11
CA ASP A 155 5.40 -5.05 -6.00
C ASP A 155 6.50 -4.27 -5.28
N PRO A 156 7.78 -4.64 -5.44
CA PRO A 156 8.88 -3.94 -4.78
C PRO A 156 8.89 -2.42 -4.99
N LYS A 157 8.45 -1.95 -6.17
CA LYS A 157 8.33 -0.51 -6.47
C LYS A 157 7.22 0.15 -5.66
N ALA A 158 6.08 -0.54 -5.50
CA ALA A 158 4.98 -0.04 -4.66
C ALA A 158 5.40 0.02 -3.19
N VAL A 159 5.92 -1.08 -2.65
CA VAL A 159 6.38 -1.16 -1.25
C VAL A 159 7.43 -0.10 -0.94
N ARG A 160 8.44 0.08 -1.82
CA ARG A 160 9.46 1.13 -1.65
C ARG A 160 8.86 2.54 -1.63
N ALA A 161 7.90 2.83 -2.52
CA ALA A 161 7.28 4.15 -2.63
C ALA A 161 6.49 4.52 -1.36
N THR A 162 6.02 3.54 -0.58
CA THR A 162 5.32 3.79 0.69
C THR A 162 6.24 4.27 1.81
N THR A 163 7.55 4.08 1.70
CA THR A 163 8.53 4.38 2.77
C THR A 163 8.17 3.80 4.15
N GLY A 164 7.46 2.66 4.17
CA GLY A 164 7.04 1.96 5.39
C GLY A 164 5.55 2.06 5.74
N SER A 165 4.82 3.05 5.21
CA SER A 165 3.37 3.22 5.45
C SER A 165 2.53 1.99 5.08
N PHE A 166 3.02 1.15 4.14
CA PHE A 166 2.39 -0.11 3.78
C PHE A 166 2.16 -1.06 4.97
N PHE A 167 3.04 -0.99 5.95
CA PHE A 167 2.99 -1.85 7.12
C PHE A 167 2.09 -1.32 8.24
N ALA A 168 1.86 -0.01 8.26
CA ALA A 168 1.13 0.69 9.30
C ALA A 168 -0.40 0.65 9.12
N MET A 169 -0.90 0.41 7.91
CA MET A 169 -2.32 0.46 7.61
C MET A 169 -2.78 -0.73 6.75
N PRO A 170 -4.08 -1.07 6.77
CA PRO A 170 -4.64 -2.06 5.87
C PRO A 170 -4.55 -1.62 4.40
N VAL A 171 -3.95 -2.47 3.57
CA VAL A 171 -4.03 -2.41 2.11
C VAL A 171 -4.70 -3.69 1.66
N VAL A 172 -5.81 -3.58 0.93
CA VAL A 172 -6.66 -4.70 0.52
C VAL A 172 -6.90 -4.64 -0.98
N ARG A 173 -6.76 -5.76 -1.65
CA ARG A 173 -7.15 -5.88 -3.05
C ARG A 173 -8.55 -6.49 -3.13
N SER A 174 -9.47 -5.80 -3.80
CA SER A 174 -10.77 -6.36 -4.18
C SER A 174 -10.84 -6.59 -5.69
N PRO A 175 -11.25 -7.78 -6.15
CA PRO A 175 -11.28 -8.07 -7.58
C PRO A 175 -12.30 -7.23 -8.36
N SER A 176 -13.33 -6.73 -7.69
CA SER A 176 -14.39 -5.94 -8.32
C SER A 176 -14.91 -4.84 -7.39
N PRO A 177 -15.50 -3.76 -7.95
CA PRO A 177 -16.24 -2.76 -7.19
C PRO A 177 -17.38 -3.32 -6.35
N ALA A 178 -18.10 -4.34 -6.86
CA ALA A 178 -19.31 -4.87 -6.24
C ALA A 178 -19.12 -5.31 -4.79
N ALA A 179 -18.00 -6.00 -4.48
CA ALA A 179 -17.71 -6.44 -3.11
C ALA A 179 -17.52 -5.26 -2.14
N VAL A 180 -16.88 -4.19 -2.62
CA VAL A 180 -16.65 -2.98 -1.79
C VAL A 180 -17.94 -2.19 -1.63
N ILE A 181 -18.76 -2.09 -2.68
CA ILE A 181 -20.06 -1.45 -2.64
C ILE A 181 -20.97 -2.19 -1.64
N SER A 182 -21.03 -3.53 -1.69
CA SER A 182 -21.79 -4.32 -0.72
C SER A 182 -21.28 -4.08 0.72
N TRP A 183 -19.97 -4.03 0.91
CA TRP A 183 -19.37 -3.74 2.21
C TRP A 183 -19.78 -2.34 2.74
N VAL A 184 -19.85 -1.31 1.87
CA VAL A 184 -20.34 0.03 2.23
C VAL A 184 -21.82 -0.01 2.64
N GLU A 185 -22.65 -0.69 1.85
CA GLU A 185 -24.09 -0.82 2.13
C GLU A 185 -24.36 -1.55 3.45
N GLU A 186 -23.61 -2.58 3.77
CA GLU A 186 -23.66 -3.27 5.06
C GLU A 186 -23.36 -2.32 6.23
N ARG A 187 -22.32 -1.45 6.09
CA ARG A 187 -21.97 -0.45 7.11
C ARG A 187 -23.05 0.63 7.22
N ARG A 188 -23.63 1.07 6.10
CA ARG A 188 -24.78 2.01 6.10
C ARG A 188 -25.99 1.41 6.81
N ALA A 189 -26.32 0.16 6.53
CA ALA A 189 -27.42 -0.56 7.19
C ALA A 189 -27.16 -0.74 8.70
N ALA A 190 -25.90 -0.84 9.12
CA ALA A 190 -25.49 -0.89 10.54
C ALA A 190 -25.45 0.50 11.22
N GLY A 191 -25.86 1.57 10.54
CA GLY A 191 -25.96 2.92 11.09
C GLY A 191 -24.72 3.79 10.90
N LEU A 192 -23.73 3.37 10.07
CA LEU A 192 -22.59 4.19 9.73
C LEU A 192 -22.79 4.83 8.33
N PRO A 193 -23.11 6.13 8.23
CA PRO A 193 -23.49 6.79 6.98
C PRO A 193 -22.24 7.15 6.16
N ILE A 194 -21.55 6.13 5.63
CA ILE A 194 -20.39 6.35 4.76
C ILE A 194 -20.84 7.05 3.48
N VAL A 195 -20.21 8.19 3.17
CA VAL A 195 -20.39 8.89 1.89
C VAL A 195 -19.31 8.44 0.91
N VAL A 196 -19.73 7.99 -0.26
CA VAL A 196 -18.84 7.60 -1.36
C VAL A 196 -18.55 8.83 -2.22
N VAL A 197 -17.32 9.30 -2.17
CA VAL A 197 -16.87 10.55 -2.80
C VAL A 197 -15.99 10.24 -4.00
N ALA A 198 -16.45 10.58 -5.19
CA ALA A 198 -15.62 10.55 -6.40
C ALA A 198 -14.86 11.86 -6.59
N THR A 199 -13.80 11.83 -7.40
CA THR A 199 -13.06 13.03 -7.84
C THR A 199 -13.03 13.08 -9.35
N ASP A 200 -13.39 14.23 -9.91
CA ASP A 200 -13.36 14.50 -11.35
C ASP A 200 -13.07 16.01 -11.58
N GLU A 201 -12.53 16.37 -12.76
CA GLU A 201 -12.32 17.78 -13.14
C GLU A 201 -13.63 18.56 -13.29
N HIS A 202 -14.73 17.85 -13.60
CA HIS A 202 -16.08 18.40 -13.75
C HIS A 202 -17.00 17.96 -12.59
N GLY A 203 -16.48 17.98 -11.37
CA GLY A 203 -17.23 17.58 -10.17
C GLY A 203 -18.42 18.50 -9.88
N ASP A 204 -19.43 17.94 -9.22
CA ASP A 204 -20.68 18.63 -8.83
C ASP A 204 -20.45 19.74 -7.81
N ALA A 205 -19.38 19.63 -7.02
CA ALA A 205 -19.01 20.58 -5.97
C ALA A 205 -17.49 20.72 -5.84
N ASP A 206 -17.07 21.88 -5.34
CA ASP A 206 -15.68 22.11 -4.93
C ASP A 206 -15.39 21.33 -3.63
N MET A 207 -14.28 20.61 -3.58
CA MET A 207 -13.90 19.81 -2.40
C MET A 207 -13.80 20.66 -1.13
N SER A 208 -13.46 21.94 -1.24
CA SER A 208 -13.35 22.84 -0.08
C SER A 208 -14.69 23.22 0.53
N ALA A 209 -15.77 23.13 -0.26
CA ALA A 209 -17.15 23.42 0.17
C ALA A 209 -17.90 22.19 0.69
N PHE A 210 -17.35 20.98 0.51
CA PHE A 210 -17.97 19.74 0.94
C PHE A 210 -17.48 19.32 2.33
N ASP A 211 -18.39 18.82 3.20
CA ASP A 211 -18.04 18.33 4.54
C ASP A 211 -17.35 16.95 4.48
N LEU A 212 -16.02 16.95 4.54
CA LEU A 212 -15.18 15.75 4.59
C LEU A 212 -14.92 15.26 6.02
N THR A 213 -15.59 15.82 7.01
CA THR A 213 -15.44 15.37 8.42
C THR A 213 -16.31 14.17 8.76
N GLN A 214 -17.36 13.90 7.98
CA GLN A 214 -18.19 12.71 8.06
C GLN A 214 -17.43 11.44 7.59
N PRO A 215 -17.98 10.22 7.80
CA PRO A 215 -17.39 9.00 7.25
C PRO A 215 -17.33 9.04 5.72
N VAL A 216 -16.13 8.93 5.15
CA VAL A 216 -15.89 9.07 3.71
C VAL A 216 -15.14 7.86 3.14
N LEU A 217 -15.60 7.36 2.00
CA LEU A 217 -14.83 6.50 1.11
C LEU A 217 -14.48 7.29 -0.16
N LEU A 218 -13.22 7.72 -0.25
CA LEU A 218 -12.69 8.47 -1.40
C LEU A 218 -12.41 7.52 -2.57
N LEU A 219 -12.95 7.81 -3.74
CA LEU A 219 -12.69 7.09 -4.99
C LEU A 219 -11.66 7.84 -5.83
N VAL A 220 -10.59 7.15 -6.18
CA VAL A 220 -9.54 7.62 -7.08
C VAL A 220 -9.54 6.75 -8.33
N GLY A 221 -9.72 7.35 -9.48
CA GLY A 221 -9.73 6.64 -10.77
C GLY A 221 -8.33 6.29 -11.26
N SER A 222 -8.26 5.39 -12.25
CA SER A 222 -7.02 5.10 -12.97
C SER A 222 -6.52 6.33 -13.73
N GLU A 223 -5.22 6.35 -14.01
CA GLU A 223 -4.55 7.47 -14.69
C GLU A 223 -5.07 7.70 -16.13
N ASN A 224 -5.52 6.65 -16.80
CA ASN A 224 -5.92 6.70 -18.21
C ASN A 224 -7.43 6.85 -18.40
N ASP A 225 -8.22 6.08 -17.63
CA ASP A 225 -9.65 5.92 -17.90
C ASP A 225 -10.54 6.47 -16.76
N GLY A 226 -9.94 7.04 -15.72
CA GLY A 226 -10.68 7.50 -14.54
C GLY A 226 -11.39 6.36 -13.81
N LEU A 227 -12.54 6.64 -13.22
CA LEU A 227 -13.37 5.66 -12.51
C LEU A 227 -14.17 4.77 -13.48
N THR A 228 -14.34 3.49 -13.13
CA THR A 228 -15.29 2.61 -13.83
C THR A 228 -16.71 3.13 -13.67
N ARG A 229 -17.61 2.72 -14.60
CA ARG A 229 -19.03 3.06 -14.52
C ARG A 229 -19.63 2.63 -13.17
N ALA A 230 -19.31 1.42 -12.70
CA ALA A 230 -19.79 0.92 -11.41
C ALA A 230 -19.46 1.87 -10.25
N TRP A 231 -18.26 2.46 -10.24
CA TRP A 231 -17.87 3.43 -9.24
C TRP A 231 -18.55 4.79 -9.42
N ARG A 232 -18.71 5.26 -10.66
CA ARG A 232 -19.46 6.49 -10.92
C ARG A 232 -20.93 6.38 -10.51
N ASP A 233 -21.56 5.23 -10.80
CA ASP A 233 -22.95 4.96 -10.42
C ASP A 233 -23.12 4.79 -8.89
N ALA A 234 -22.07 4.40 -8.17
CA ALA A 234 -22.09 4.22 -6.70
C ALA A 234 -21.66 5.46 -5.93
N ALA A 235 -21.11 6.47 -6.58
CA ALA A 235 -20.70 7.71 -5.92
C ALA A 235 -21.94 8.53 -5.50
N ASP A 236 -21.94 8.99 -4.24
CA ASP A 236 -22.97 9.89 -3.74
C ASP A 236 -22.74 11.34 -4.19
N VAL A 237 -21.48 11.70 -4.42
CA VAL A 237 -21.07 13.04 -4.88
C VAL A 237 -19.75 12.94 -5.64
N THR A 238 -19.59 13.80 -6.63
CA THR A 238 -18.32 13.99 -7.35
C THR A 238 -17.76 15.37 -7.00
N LEU A 239 -16.53 15.41 -6.49
CA LEU A 239 -15.85 16.64 -6.09
C LEU A 239 -14.79 17.03 -7.11
N SER A 240 -14.69 18.33 -7.36
CA SER A 240 -13.60 18.91 -8.15
C SER A 240 -12.50 19.49 -7.25
N ILE A 241 -11.25 19.39 -7.73
CA ILE A 241 -10.12 20.09 -7.16
C ILE A 241 -9.95 21.40 -7.95
N PRO A 242 -10.07 22.59 -7.33
CA PRO A 242 -9.91 23.85 -8.03
C PRO A 242 -8.50 23.97 -8.62
N MET A 243 -8.42 24.13 -9.93
CA MET A 243 -7.16 24.34 -10.66
C MET A 243 -7.25 25.61 -11.49
N THR A 244 -6.20 26.40 -11.46
CA THR A 244 -6.14 27.71 -12.17
C THR A 244 -5.13 27.73 -13.31
N GLY A 245 -4.31 26.67 -13.44
CA GLY A 245 -3.28 26.55 -14.46
C GLY A 245 -3.77 25.92 -15.76
N SER A 246 -2.85 25.64 -16.68
CA SER A 246 -3.13 24.99 -17.97
C SER A 246 -3.21 23.45 -17.91
N ALA A 247 -2.92 22.85 -16.77
CA ALA A 247 -3.05 21.41 -16.60
C ALA A 247 -4.52 21.01 -16.57
N SER A 248 -4.90 20.01 -17.37
CA SER A 248 -6.27 19.48 -17.40
C SER A 248 -6.59 18.62 -16.18
N SER A 249 -5.58 17.95 -15.61
CA SER A 249 -5.76 17.06 -14.47
C SER A 249 -4.47 16.94 -13.65
N LEU A 250 -4.59 16.42 -12.44
CA LEU A 250 -3.47 15.99 -11.61
C LEU A 250 -3.19 14.50 -11.82
N ASN A 251 -1.94 14.10 -11.56
CA ASN A 251 -1.65 12.67 -11.36
C ASN A 251 -2.58 12.10 -10.28
N ALA A 252 -3.09 10.89 -10.46
CA ALA A 252 -4.08 10.27 -9.57
C ALA A 252 -3.63 10.24 -8.09
N ALA A 253 -2.36 9.94 -7.81
CA ALA A 253 -1.84 9.96 -6.45
C ALA A 253 -1.75 11.38 -5.87
N ASN A 254 -1.44 12.38 -6.71
CA ASN A 254 -1.43 13.78 -6.28
C ASN A 254 -2.85 14.27 -5.99
N ALA A 255 -3.82 13.94 -6.83
CA ALA A 255 -5.24 14.26 -6.59
C ALA A 255 -5.71 13.64 -5.26
N ALA A 256 -5.45 12.34 -5.06
CA ALA A 256 -5.75 11.68 -3.79
C ALA A 256 -5.11 12.38 -2.59
N THR A 257 -3.83 12.79 -2.71
CA THR A 257 -3.11 13.50 -1.65
C THR A 257 -3.78 14.81 -1.27
N VAL A 258 -4.21 15.60 -2.26
CA VAL A 258 -4.86 16.91 -2.05
C VAL A 258 -6.19 16.73 -1.31
N VAL A 259 -7.04 15.76 -1.73
CA VAL A 259 -8.32 15.51 -1.05
C VAL A 259 -8.12 14.94 0.36
N LEU A 260 -7.17 14.05 0.56
CA LEU A 260 -6.83 13.51 1.88
C LEU A 260 -6.32 14.61 2.83
N TYR A 261 -5.49 15.53 2.33
CA TYR A 261 -5.05 16.70 3.09
C TYR A 261 -6.23 17.58 3.50
N GLU A 262 -7.14 17.88 2.56
CA GLU A 262 -8.33 18.69 2.86
C GLU A 262 -9.23 18.01 3.89
N ALA A 263 -9.49 16.71 3.75
CA ALA A 263 -10.23 15.93 4.74
C ALA A 263 -9.58 16.01 6.13
N ARG A 264 -8.25 15.89 6.20
CA ARG A 264 -7.52 16.01 7.47
C ARG A 264 -7.60 17.42 8.04
N ARG A 265 -7.42 18.45 7.18
CA ARG A 265 -7.51 19.86 7.59
C ARG A 265 -8.87 20.18 8.22
N GLN A 266 -9.97 19.74 7.60
CA GLN A 266 -11.32 19.95 8.12
C GLN A 266 -11.52 19.23 9.46
N ARG A 267 -11.04 17.98 9.59
CA ARG A 267 -11.15 17.18 10.82
C ARG A 267 -10.33 17.75 11.99
N LEU A 268 -9.24 18.46 11.70
CA LEU A 268 -8.45 19.15 12.74
C LEU A 268 -9.06 20.47 13.20
N ALA A 269 -9.99 21.05 12.44
CA ALA A 269 -10.65 22.31 12.76
C ALA A 269 -11.94 22.13 13.58
N LYS A 270 -12.40 20.89 13.78
CA LYS A 270 -13.49 20.52 14.70
C LYS A 270 -12.94 20.25 16.09
#